data_d16769099bd14df28d585baed230a656
#
_entry.id   d16769099bd14df28d585baed230a656
#
_cell.length_a   1.000
_cell.length_b   1.000
_cell.length_c   1.000
_cell.angle_alpha   90.00
_cell.angle_beta   90.00
_cell.angle_gamma   90.00
#
_symmetry.space_group_name_H-M   'P 1'
#
loop_
_entity.id
_entity.type
_entity.pdbx_description
1 polymer ?
#
loop_
_entity_poly.entity_id
_entity_poly.type
_entity_poly.pdbx_seq_one_letter_code
_entity_poly.pdbx_strand_id
1 'polypeptide(L)'
;MNLSEQLYKKLEEASNDWAEWQKKVIILDEGRKGTFSSCVIKHKKLVKTMSEAEHEARIDPEYKKIVEQYAEAEKELVKARYKYNNIDRY
;
A
#
# COMPACT_ATOMS: atom_id res chain seq x y z
N MET A 1 19.90 26.60 15.49
CA MET A 1 18.96 25.58 15.99
C MET A 1 19.68 24.67 16.99
N ASN A 2 19.12 24.48 18.17
CA ASN A 2 19.75 23.60 19.18
C ASN A 2 19.43 22.12 18.90
N LEU A 3 20.06 21.23 19.67
CA LEU A 3 19.94 19.80 19.48
C LEU A 3 18.50 19.29 19.68
N SER A 4 17.78 19.85 20.67
CA SER A 4 16.39 19.48 20.95
C SER A 4 15.46 19.86 19.81
N GLU A 5 15.65 21.03 19.23
CA GLU A 5 14.86 21.49 18.09
C GLU A 5 15.12 20.65 16.86
N GLN A 6 16.37 20.25 16.64
CA GLN A 6 16.75 19.37 15.53
C GLN A 6 16.10 18.00 15.68
N LEU A 7 16.11 17.44 16.89
CA LEU A 7 15.48 16.15 17.18
C LEU A 7 13.96 16.23 16.97
N TYR A 8 13.32 17.26 17.48
CA TYR A 8 11.89 17.48 17.33
C TYR A 8 11.49 17.55 15.85
N LYS A 9 12.28 18.29 15.07
CA LYS A 9 12.04 18.42 13.63
C LYS A 9 12.14 17.09 12.91
N LYS A 10 13.16 16.28 13.25
CA LYS A 10 13.32 14.94 12.68
C LYS A 10 12.15 14.03 13.01
N LEU A 11 11.67 14.09 14.25
CA LEU A 11 10.51 13.29 14.69
C LEU A 11 9.25 13.70 13.94
N GLU A 12 9.03 15.00 13.77
CA GLU A 12 7.88 15.53 13.02
C GLU A 12 7.91 15.08 11.57
N GLU A 13 9.06 15.21 10.90
CA GLU A 13 9.22 14.78 9.50
C GLU A 13 9.00 13.28 9.35
N ALA A 14 9.55 12.49 10.24
CA ALA A 14 9.41 11.03 10.20
C ALA A 14 7.97 10.60 10.51
N SER A 15 7.30 11.29 11.43
CA SER A 15 5.88 11.03 11.74
C SER A 15 5.00 11.34 10.54
N ASN A 16 5.24 12.45 9.86
CA ASN A 16 4.49 12.84 8.67
C ASN A 16 4.72 11.84 7.53
N ASP A 17 5.95 11.40 7.35
CA ASP A 17 6.31 10.40 6.32
C ASP A 17 5.59 9.08 6.59
N TRP A 18 5.60 8.61 7.84
CA TRP A 18 4.89 7.40 8.24
C TRP A 18 3.38 7.52 7.97
N ALA A 19 2.77 8.65 8.37
CA ALA A 19 1.34 8.91 8.14
C ALA A 19 0.99 8.92 6.66
N GLU A 20 1.84 9.50 5.81
CA GLU A 20 1.61 9.54 4.36
C GLU A 20 1.66 8.14 3.75
N TRP A 21 2.62 7.31 4.15
CA TRP A 21 2.69 5.93 3.65
C TRP A 21 1.53 5.09 4.15
N GLN A 22 1.09 5.30 5.40
CA GLN A 22 -0.08 4.60 5.93
C GLN A 22 -1.33 4.93 5.13
N LYS A 23 -1.52 6.21 4.79
CA LYS A 23 -2.61 6.66 3.94
C LYS A 23 -2.57 6.00 2.56
N LYS A 24 -1.39 5.96 1.94
CA LYS A 24 -1.21 5.31 0.62
C LYS A 24 -1.53 3.83 0.66
N VAL A 25 -1.10 3.13 1.71
CA VAL A 25 -1.41 1.70 1.89
C VAL A 25 -2.90 1.48 1.98
N ILE A 26 -3.61 2.29 2.75
CA ILE A 26 -5.08 2.17 2.90
C ILE A 26 -5.78 2.39 1.56
N ILE A 27 -5.38 3.42 0.82
CA ILE A 27 -5.96 3.74 -0.50
C ILE A 27 -5.71 2.60 -1.48
N LEU A 28 -4.48 2.08 -1.52
CA LEU A 28 -4.12 0.99 -2.44
C LEU A 28 -4.80 -0.32 -2.04
N ASP A 29 -5.01 -0.57 -0.76
CA ASP A 29 -5.73 -1.76 -0.30
C ASP A 29 -7.19 -1.73 -0.79
N GLU A 30 -7.87 -0.61 -0.64
CA GLU A 30 -9.23 -0.45 -1.16
C GLU A 30 -9.26 -0.52 -2.69
N GLY A 31 -8.27 0.09 -3.36
CA GLY A 31 -8.14 0.02 -4.81
C GLY A 31 -7.91 -1.39 -5.29
N ARG A 32 -7.11 -2.18 -4.58
CA ARG A 32 -6.86 -3.58 -4.89
C ARG A 32 -8.14 -4.42 -4.87
N LYS A 33 -8.96 -4.22 -3.84
CA LYS A 33 -10.24 -4.91 -3.68
C LYS A 33 -11.21 -4.52 -4.81
N GLY A 34 -11.30 -3.22 -5.11
CA GLY A 34 -12.15 -2.71 -6.19
C GLY A 34 -11.72 -3.22 -7.55
N THR A 35 -10.41 -3.24 -7.83
CA THR A 35 -9.88 -3.74 -9.10
C THR A 35 -10.15 -5.23 -9.24
N PHE A 36 -10.00 -6.01 -8.16
CA PHE A 36 -10.33 -7.45 -8.19
C PHE A 36 -11.79 -7.66 -8.57
N SER A 37 -12.71 -6.94 -7.93
CA SER A 37 -14.14 -7.04 -8.23
C SER A 37 -14.46 -6.68 -9.68
N SER A 38 -13.85 -5.62 -10.19
CA SER A 38 -14.01 -5.20 -11.59
C SER A 38 -13.50 -6.25 -12.56
N CYS A 39 -12.35 -6.86 -12.24
CA CYS A 39 -11.79 -7.94 -13.07
C CYS A 39 -12.66 -9.18 -13.05
N VAL A 40 -13.24 -9.55 -11.90
CA VAL A 40 -14.17 -10.68 -11.80
C VAL A 40 -15.38 -10.43 -12.69
N ILE A 41 -15.98 -9.25 -12.63
CA ILE A 41 -17.13 -8.89 -13.45
C ILE A 41 -16.77 -8.97 -14.94
N LYS A 42 -15.64 -8.44 -15.32
CA LYS A 42 -15.14 -8.47 -16.70
C LYS A 42 -15.00 -9.91 -17.21
N HIS A 43 -14.34 -10.76 -16.44
CA HIS A 43 -14.08 -12.15 -16.85
C HIS A 43 -15.32 -13.02 -16.76
N LYS A 44 -16.27 -12.73 -15.88
CA LYS A 44 -17.52 -13.49 -15.75
C LYS A 44 -18.32 -13.48 -17.05
N LYS A 45 -18.17 -12.43 -17.85
CA LYS A 45 -18.83 -12.33 -19.17
C LYS A 45 -18.26 -13.33 -20.18
N LEU A 46 -17.06 -13.85 -19.93
CA LEU A 46 -16.31 -14.70 -20.87
C LEU A 46 -16.22 -16.15 -20.42
N VAL A 47 -16.58 -16.46 -19.18
CA VAL A 47 -16.47 -17.80 -18.60
C VAL A 47 -17.80 -18.23 -17.96
N LYS A 48 -17.94 -19.54 -17.71
CA LYS A 48 -19.22 -20.10 -17.26
C LYS A 48 -19.45 -20.01 -15.76
N THR A 49 -18.38 -20.05 -14.95
CA THR A 49 -18.51 -20.11 -13.50
C THR A 49 -17.83 -18.93 -12.81
N MET A 50 -18.28 -18.63 -11.61
CA MET A 50 -17.68 -17.59 -10.79
C MET A 50 -16.24 -17.97 -10.40
N SER A 51 -16.00 -19.25 -10.14
CA SER A 51 -14.67 -19.75 -9.81
C SER A 51 -13.65 -19.50 -10.92
N GLU A 52 -14.05 -19.73 -12.18
CA GLU A 52 -13.21 -19.43 -13.34
C GLU A 52 -12.95 -17.93 -13.48
N ALA A 53 -14.00 -17.10 -13.25
CA ALA A 53 -13.87 -15.64 -13.30
C ALA A 53 -12.88 -15.13 -12.25
N GLU A 54 -12.95 -15.65 -11.03
CA GLU A 54 -12.03 -15.28 -9.95
C GLU A 54 -10.59 -15.69 -10.27
N HIS A 55 -10.41 -16.88 -10.85
CA HIS A 55 -9.09 -17.34 -11.28
C HIS A 55 -8.50 -16.40 -12.33
N GLU A 56 -9.29 -16.09 -13.36
CA GLU A 56 -8.85 -15.17 -14.42
C GLU A 56 -8.57 -13.76 -13.89
N ALA A 57 -9.36 -13.29 -12.92
CA ALA A 57 -9.13 -12.00 -12.28
C ALA A 57 -7.78 -11.95 -11.55
N ARG A 58 -7.39 -13.04 -10.87
CA ARG A 58 -6.12 -13.09 -10.14
C ARG A 58 -4.90 -13.00 -11.05
N ILE A 59 -5.00 -13.48 -12.28
CA ILE A 59 -3.90 -13.43 -13.25
C ILE A 59 -4.01 -12.25 -14.22
N ASP A 60 -5.06 -11.44 -14.11
CA ASP A 60 -5.24 -10.26 -14.95
C ASP A 60 -4.13 -9.25 -14.68
N PRO A 61 -3.44 -8.73 -15.73
CA PRO A 61 -2.36 -7.76 -15.56
C PRO A 61 -2.76 -6.49 -14.80
N GLU A 62 -4.00 -6.04 -14.93
CA GLU A 62 -4.50 -4.87 -14.23
C GLU A 62 -4.53 -5.11 -12.72
N TYR A 63 -4.99 -6.29 -12.30
CA TYR A 63 -5.00 -6.66 -10.88
C TYR A 63 -3.59 -6.86 -10.35
N LYS A 64 -2.74 -7.55 -11.11
CA LYS A 64 -1.33 -7.77 -10.72
C LYS A 64 -0.59 -6.45 -10.48
N LYS A 65 -0.84 -5.47 -11.32
CA LYS A 65 -0.22 -4.16 -11.22
C LYS A 65 -0.55 -3.48 -9.89
N ILE A 66 -1.82 -3.46 -9.50
CA ILE A 66 -2.22 -2.80 -8.24
C ILE A 66 -1.75 -3.59 -7.01
N VAL A 67 -1.67 -4.92 -7.10
CA VAL A 67 -1.12 -5.76 -6.04
C VAL A 67 0.37 -5.42 -5.82
N GLU A 68 1.13 -5.24 -6.90
CA GLU A 68 2.54 -4.84 -6.81
C GLU A 68 2.70 -3.45 -6.20
N GLN A 69 1.85 -2.50 -6.59
CA GLN A 69 1.85 -1.15 -6.01
C GLN A 69 1.54 -1.18 -4.52
N TYR A 70 0.58 -2.01 -4.10
CA TYR A 70 0.23 -2.20 -2.70
C TYR A 70 1.40 -2.78 -1.91
N ALA A 71 2.04 -3.81 -2.43
CA ALA A 71 3.18 -4.45 -1.78
C ALA A 71 4.36 -3.48 -1.63
N GLU A 72 4.62 -2.65 -2.63
CA GLU A 72 5.67 -1.63 -2.56
C GLU A 72 5.35 -0.56 -1.53
N ALA A 73 4.10 -0.13 -1.45
CA ALA A 73 3.67 0.84 -0.45
C ALA A 73 3.78 0.27 0.98
N GLU A 74 3.44 -1.00 1.19
CA GLU A 74 3.62 -1.67 2.48
C GLU A 74 5.08 -1.71 2.90
N LYS A 75 5.97 -2.00 1.96
CA LYS A 75 7.42 -2.00 2.21
C LYS A 75 7.89 -0.62 2.67
N GLU A 76 7.45 0.43 2.00
CA GLU A 76 7.81 1.80 2.36
C GLU A 76 7.21 2.20 3.72
N LEU A 77 6.01 1.74 4.03
CA LEU A 77 5.38 1.97 5.34
C LEU A 77 6.22 1.35 6.46
N VAL A 78 6.69 0.12 6.29
CA VAL A 78 7.54 -0.55 7.27
C VAL A 78 8.85 0.23 7.50
N LYS A 79 9.46 0.69 6.40
CA LYS A 79 10.70 1.51 6.49
C LYS A 79 10.46 2.82 7.24
N ALA A 80 9.35 3.51 6.95
CA ALA A 80 9.02 4.77 7.58
C ALA A 80 8.77 4.59 9.08
N ARG A 81 8.06 3.54 9.46
CA ARG A 81 7.80 3.21 10.87
C ARG A 81 9.11 2.89 11.60
N TYR A 82 9.96 2.08 10.98
CA TYR A 82 11.27 1.73 11.55
C TYR A 82 12.12 2.99 11.78
N LYS A 83 12.17 3.86 10.80
CA LYS A 83 12.91 5.12 10.88
C LYS A 83 12.41 5.99 12.03
N TYR A 84 11.09 6.15 12.16
CA TYR A 84 10.49 6.91 13.25
C TYR A 84 10.87 6.32 14.61
N ASN A 85 10.74 5.00 14.77
CA ASN A 85 10.98 4.33 16.03
C ASN A 85 12.44 4.35 16.47
N ASN A 86 13.38 4.66 15.57
CA ASN A 86 14.81 4.63 15.86
C ASN A 86 15.47 6.01 15.87
N ILE A 87 14.72 7.10 15.69
CA ILE A 87 15.27 8.46 15.66
C ILE A 87 15.92 8.85 17.01
N ASP A 88 15.27 8.53 18.11
CA ASP A 88 15.72 8.92 19.45
C ASP A 88 16.85 8.05 20.01
N ARG A 89 17.27 7.03 19.26
CA ARG A 89 18.36 6.13 19.68
C ARG A 89 19.75 6.60 19.24
N TYR A 90 19.79 7.68 18.49
CA TYR A 90 21.05 8.25 17.99
C TYR A 90 21.32 9.65 18.60
#